data_ef15e776db73566d544b3a4214404469
#
_entry.id   ef15e776db73566d544b3a4214404469
#
_cell.length_a   1.000
_cell.length_b   1.000
_cell.length_c   1.000
_cell.angle_alpha   90.00
_cell.angle_beta   90.00
_cell.angle_gamma   90.00
#
_symmetry.space_group_name_H-M   'P 1'
#
loop_
_entity.id
_entity.type
_entity.pdbx_description
1 polymer ?
#
loop_
_entity_poly.entity_id
_entity_poly.type
_entity_poly.pdbx_seq_one_letter_code
_entity_poly.pdbx_strand_id
1 'polypeptide(L)'
;MLNDVWQPHPGRFQLKNIESSLQTVETHWREIDDELDRRGIGRKDTPFTAVVKMRMLSAFQYVDALLAQQVSPFSAQSIGPMLALNERVHYGTDQQLRSEYATAIAATAERFYQHIEPIHHWYEKHATRGNHPLKLAAEIYVSILGYPQLYIEGNHRTGSLIANWISVYHGFAPFVLSADNAIAYFAPSTEIKSFARQLRAWVMAMFMASRSSFQREEILLLSLPHHIFISLDKMLYFWYPLFRELKFIILPV
;
A
#
# COMPACT_ATOMS: atom_id res chain seq x y z
N MET A 1 -34.50 1.31 -3.40
CA MET A 1 -33.54 2.22 -2.80
C MET A 1 -32.42 2.35 -3.83
N LEU A 2 -32.28 3.53 -4.44
CA LEU A 2 -31.18 3.83 -5.35
C LEU A 2 -29.92 3.79 -4.48
N ASN A 3 -28.97 2.90 -4.79
CA ASN A 3 -27.67 2.91 -4.17
C ASN A 3 -27.07 4.28 -4.43
N ASP A 4 -26.87 5.08 -3.38
CA ASP A 4 -26.11 6.33 -3.46
C ASP A 4 -24.65 5.95 -3.78
N VAL A 5 -24.38 5.79 -5.08
CA VAL A 5 -23.01 5.67 -5.57
C VAL A 5 -22.33 7.01 -5.26
N TRP A 6 -21.23 6.95 -4.52
CA TRP A 6 -20.45 8.13 -4.17
C TRP A 6 -20.06 8.89 -5.44
N GLN A 7 -20.67 10.07 -5.60
CA GLN A 7 -20.33 10.95 -6.72
C GLN A 7 -18.96 11.59 -6.45
N PRO A 8 -18.06 11.58 -7.43
CA PRO A 8 -16.79 12.24 -7.26
C PRO A 8 -17.00 13.76 -7.13
N HIS A 9 -16.39 14.33 -6.10
CA HIS A 9 -16.25 15.77 -5.90
C HIS A 9 -14.76 16.09 -5.79
N PRO A 10 -14.02 16.11 -6.90
CA PRO A 10 -12.56 16.22 -6.87
C PRO A 10 -12.13 17.48 -6.12
N GLY A 11 -11.47 17.27 -4.99
CA GLY A 11 -10.76 18.30 -4.24
C GLY A 11 -9.37 18.53 -4.82
N ARG A 12 -8.61 19.39 -4.14
CA ARG A 12 -7.22 19.70 -4.46
C ARG A 12 -6.38 19.59 -3.20
N PHE A 13 -5.12 19.26 -3.34
CA PHE A 13 -4.18 19.32 -2.21
C PHE A 13 -3.87 20.76 -1.82
N GLN A 14 -3.80 21.03 -0.54
CA GLN A 14 -3.23 22.26 0.00
C GLN A 14 -1.70 22.12 0.06
N LEU A 15 -1.02 22.21 -1.09
CA LEU A 15 0.40 21.88 -1.24
C LEU A 15 1.30 22.65 -0.26
N LYS A 16 0.98 23.92 0.07
CA LYS A 16 1.74 24.70 1.07
C LYS A 16 1.66 24.08 2.46
N ASN A 17 0.48 23.59 2.85
CA ASN A 17 0.31 22.93 4.16
C ASN A 17 1.04 21.57 4.19
N ILE A 18 1.01 20.83 3.08
CA ILE A 18 1.76 19.57 2.92
C ILE A 18 3.26 19.83 3.02
N GLU A 19 3.77 20.83 2.33
CA GLU A 19 5.18 21.23 2.40
C GLU A 19 5.61 21.60 3.82
N SER A 20 4.80 22.42 4.52
CA SER A 20 5.05 22.79 5.91
C SER A 20 5.05 21.56 6.82
N SER A 21 4.11 20.65 6.67
CA SER A 21 4.05 19.40 7.44
C SER A 21 5.30 18.55 7.22
N LEU A 22 5.68 18.32 5.96
CA LEU A 22 6.88 17.56 5.62
C LEU A 22 8.18 18.24 6.07
N GLN A 23 8.21 19.57 6.10
CA GLN A 23 9.35 20.34 6.65
C GLN A 23 9.47 20.10 8.15
N THR A 24 8.35 20.12 8.89
CA THR A 24 8.35 19.82 10.32
C THR A 24 8.82 18.40 10.60
N VAL A 25 8.38 17.42 9.79
CA VAL A 25 8.84 16.03 9.87
C VAL A 25 10.35 15.92 9.64
N GLU A 26 10.89 16.62 8.62
CA GLU A 26 12.34 16.63 8.35
C GLU A 26 13.11 17.18 9.54
N THR A 27 12.65 18.29 10.11
CA THR A 27 13.31 18.96 11.24
C THR A 27 13.34 18.07 12.49
N HIS A 28 12.26 17.35 12.78
CA HIS A 28 12.11 16.49 13.96
C HIS A 28 12.34 15.00 13.67
N TRP A 29 12.94 14.68 12.51
CA TRP A 29 13.04 13.29 12.09
C TRP A 29 13.73 12.38 13.10
N ARG A 30 14.79 12.86 13.75
CA ARG A 30 15.52 12.07 14.75
C ARG A 30 14.61 11.66 15.92
N GLU A 31 13.82 12.57 16.43
CA GLU A 31 12.90 12.32 17.55
C GLU A 31 11.79 11.35 17.14
N ILE A 32 11.25 11.53 15.93
CA ILE A 32 10.25 10.63 15.35
C ILE A 32 10.83 9.22 15.18
N ASP A 33 12.05 9.13 14.68
CA ASP A 33 12.75 7.89 14.42
C ASP A 33 13.02 7.10 15.70
N ASP A 34 13.56 7.77 16.73
CA ASP A 34 13.80 7.22 18.06
C ASP A 34 12.48 6.69 18.71
N GLU A 35 11.33 7.36 18.45
CA GLU A 35 10.03 6.91 18.95
C GLU A 35 9.49 5.71 18.18
N LEU A 36 9.66 5.68 16.85
CA LEU A 36 9.30 4.54 16.01
C LEU A 36 10.07 3.29 16.43
N ASP A 37 11.39 3.44 16.65
CA ASP A 37 12.26 2.35 17.09
C ASP A 37 11.87 1.83 18.47
N ARG A 38 11.59 2.73 19.43
CA ARG A 38 11.10 2.33 20.77
C ARG A 38 9.79 1.52 20.72
N ARG A 39 8.95 1.77 19.75
CA ARG A 39 7.69 1.03 19.53
C ARG A 39 7.83 -0.20 18.66
N GLY A 40 9.03 -0.51 18.18
CA GLY A 40 9.27 -1.63 17.27
C GLY A 40 8.59 -1.48 15.91
N ILE A 41 8.31 -0.23 15.50
CA ILE A 41 7.72 0.07 14.19
C ILE A 41 8.83 0.00 13.16
N GLY A 42 8.97 -1.17 12.54
CA GLY A 42 10.01 -1.44 11.55
C GLY A 42 9.87 -0.58 10.30
N ARG A 43 10.90 0.13 9.97
CA ARG A 43 11.07 0.83 8.69
C ARG A 43 12.44 0.49 8.10
N LYS A 44 12.63 0.74 6.81
CA LYS A 44 13.98 0.69 6.23
C LYS A 44 14.80 1.86 6.81
N ASP A 45 16.09 1.63 7.03
CA ASP A 45 17.05 2.62 7.55
C ASP A 45 17.29 3.80 6.60
N THR A 46 16.22 4.40 6.14
CA THR A 46 16.29 5.55 5.25
C THR A 46 15.73 6.76 5.98
N PRO A 47 16.61 7.69 6.42
CA PRO A 47 16.17 8.88 7.11
C PRO A 47 15.27 9.75 6.22
N PHE A 48 14.37 10.50 6.84
CA PHE A 48 13.54 11.48 6.13
C PHE A 48 14.37 12.76 5.91
N THR A 49 15.09 12.78 4.79
CA THR A 49 16.01 13.88 4.42
C THR A 49 15.31 14.93 3.55
N ALA A 50 15.96 16.09 3.34
CA ALA A 50 15.54 17.11 2.39
C ALA A 50 15.26 16.52 0.99
N VAL A 51 16.06 15.56 0.54
CA VAL A 51 15.85 14.88 -0.75
C VAL A 51 14.56 14.07 -0.75
N VAL A 52 14.29 13.31 0.33
CA VAL A 52 13.03 12.54 0.46
C VAL A 52 11.84 13.49 0.52
N LYS A 53 11.93 14.58 1.28
CA LYS A 53 10.90 15.62 1.33
C LYS A 53 10.60 16.19 -0.05
N MET A 54 11.61 16.62 -0.80
CA MET A 54 11.43 17.18 -2.15
C MET A 54 10.78 16.17 -3.11
N ARG A 55 11.18 14.91 -3.06
CA ARG A 55 10.58 13.85 -3.88
C ARG A 55 9.12 13.61 -3.52
N MET A 56 8.80 13.57 -2.21
CA MET A 56 7.42 13.44 -1.75
C MET A 56 6.56 14.63 -2.17
N LEU A 57 7.07 15.87 -2.03
CA LEU A 57 6.35 17.07 -2.47
C LEU A 57 6.09 17.05 -3.99
N SER A 58 7.10 16.69 -4.78
CA SER A 58 6.96 16.50 -6.23
C SER A 58 5.90 15.44 -6.58
N ALA A 59 5.80 14.38 -5.79
CA ALA A 59 4.80 13.34 -5.97
C ALA A 59 3.39 13.83 -5.62
N PHE A 60 3.21 14.62 -4.53
CA PHE A 60 1.95 15.28 -4.23
C PHE A 60 1.53 16.28 -5.31
N GLN A 61 2.47 17.09 -5.82
CA GLN A 61 2.22 18.00 -6.94
C GLN A 61 1.73 17.26 -8.19
N TYR A 62 2.29 16.10 -8.47
CA TYR A 62 1.90 15.26 -9.59
C TYR A 62 0.46 14.73 -9.42
N VAL A 63 0.10 14.21 -8.26
CA VAL A 63 -1.27 13.76 -7.98
C VAL A 63 -2.23 14.95 -8.03
N ASP A 64 -1.82 16.12 -7.52
CA ASP A 64 -2.65 17.34 -7.58
C ASP A 64 -2.94 17.77 -9.03
N ALA A 65 -1.95 17.63 -9.93
CA ALA A 65 -2.17 17.88 -11.35
C ALA A 65 -3.16 16.88 -11.99
N LEU A 66 -3.13 15.60 -11.58
CA LEU A 66 -4.11 14.60 -12.02
C LEU A 66 -5.52 14.91 -11.49
N LEU A 67 -5.63 15.35 -10.23
CA LEU A 67 -6.90 15.80 -9.64
C LEU A 67 -7.46 17.03 -10.38
N ALA A 68 -6.59 17.99 -10.76
CA ALA A 68 -6.99 19.14 -11.56
C ALA A 68 -7.55 18.76 -12.93
N GLN A 69 -7.05 17.68 -13.51
CA GLN A 69 -7.53 17.11 -14.77
C GLN A 69 -8.71 16.15 -14.58
N GLN A 70 -9.19 15.99 -13.34
CA GLN A 70 -10.25 15.06 -12.97
C GLN A 70 -9.98 13.62 -13.36
N VAL A 71 -8.71 13.21 -13.39
CA VAL A 71 -8.33 11.81 -13.66
C VAL A 71 -8.76 10.94 -12.49
N SER A 72 -9.70 10.05 -12.75
CA SER A 72 -10.19 9.10 -11.74
C SER A 72 -9.10 8.09 -11.37
N PRO A 73 -8.88 7.82 -10.07
CA PRO A 73 -8.04 6.71 -9.66
C PRO A 73 -8.56 5.39 -10.26
N PHE A 74 -7.67 4.51 -10.67
CA PHE A 74 -8.01 3.23 -11.29
C PHE A 74 -8.86 3.31 -12.59
N SER A 75 -8.88 4.45 -13.27
CA SER A 75 -9.32 4.50 -14.67
C SER A 75 -8.22 3.98 -15.60
N ALA A 76 -8.56 3.67 -16.84
CA ALA A 76 -7.56 3.30 -17.86
C ALA A 76 -6.46 4.38 -18.03
N GLN A 77 -6.80 5.66 -17.77
CA GLN A 77 -5.86 6.78 -17.83
C GLN A 77 -4.93 6.90 -16.62
N SER A 78 -5.23 6.23 -15.51
CA SER A 78 -4.48 6.37 -14.24
C SER A 78 -3.41 5.30 -14.03
N ILE A 79 -3.44 4.20 -14.78
CA ILE A 79 -2.49 3.08 -14.59
C ILE A 79 -1.05 3.51 -14.85
N GLY A 80 -0.77 4.16 -15.97
CA GLY A 80 0.56 4.72 -16.24
C GLY A 80 1.00 5.77 -15.20
N PRO A 81 0.16 6.75 -14.87
CA PRO A 81 0.40 7.67 -13.76
C PRO A 81 0.71 7.03 -12.41
N MET A 82 0.10 5.90 -12.04
CA MET A 82 0.44 5.17 -10.80
C MET A 82 1.87 4.64 -10.81
N LEU A 83 2.35 4.15 -11.95
CA LEU A 83 3.75 3.75 -12.11
C LEU A 83 4.68 4.96 -12.06
N ALA A 84 4.37 6.04 -12.79
CA ALA A 84 5.14 7.29 -12.78
C ALA A 84 5.19 7.94 -11.39
N LEU A 85 4.17 7.73 -10.54
CA LEU A 85 4.15 8.18 -9.16
C LEU A 85 5.21 7.46 -8.31
N ASN A 86 5.39 6.16 -8.49
CA ASN A 86 6.47 5.40 -7.84
C ASN A 86 7.86 5.89 -8.25
N GLU A 87 8.06 6.16 -9.54
CA GLU A 87 9.31 6.75 -10.01
C GLU A 87 9.60 8.10 -9.36
N ARG A 88 8.57 8.98 -9.23
CA ARG A 88 8.74 10.28 -8.55
C ARG A 88 9.09 10.15 -7.09
N VAL A 89 8.53 9.16 -6.40
CA VAL A 89 8.86 8.87 -4.99
C VAL A 89 10.33 8.49 -4.82
N HIS A 90 10.93 7.82 -5.81
CA HIS A 90 12.32 7.36 -5.75
C HIS A 90 13.32 8.35 -6.34
N TYR A 91 12.98 8.94 -7.46
CA TYR A 91 13.93 9.71 -8.28
C TYR A 91 13.53 11.18 -8.46
N GLY A 92 12.33 11.56 -8.00
CA GLY A 92 11.81 12.91 -8.22
C GLY A 92 11.61 13.20 -9.71
N THR A 93 12.07 14.37 -10.15
CA THR A 93 12.07 14.82 -11.57
C THR A 93 13.47 14.76 -12.20
N ASP A 94 14.45 14.20 -11.51
CA ASP A 94 15.84 14.12 -11.95
C ASP A 94 15.99 13.11 -13.09
N GLN A 95 16.25 13.60 -14.31
CA GLN A 95 16.38 12.78 -15.51
C GLN A 95 17.71 12.00 -15.53
N GLN A 96 18.78 12.57 -14.98
CA GLN A 96 20.06 11.87 -14.90
C GLN A 96 19.92 10.66 -13.97
N LEU A 97 19.36 10.86 -12.78
CA LEU A 97 19.13 9.78 -11.82
C LEU A 97 18.22 8.69 -12.40
N ARG A 98 17.17 9.07 -13.13
CA ARG A 98 16.30 8.11 -13.82
C ARG A 98 17.05 7.29 -14.88
N SER A 99 17.97 7.91 -15.61
CA SER A 99 18.82 7.22 -16.59
C SER A 99 19.76 6.23 -15.90
N GLU A 100 20.37 6.61 -14.79
CA GLU A 100 21.26 5.74 -14.00
C GLU A 100 20.52 4.50 -13.46
N TYR A 101 19.26 4.66 -13.09
CA TYR A 101 18.41 3.58 -12.52
C TYR A 101 17.43 2.97 -13.54
N ALA A 102 17.66 3.14 -14.83
CA ALA A 102 16.74 2.69 -15.89
C ALA A 102 16.40 1.19 -15.79
N THR A 103 17.37 0.34 -15.45
CA THR A 103 17.14 -1.10 -15.27
C THR A 103 16.21 -1.40 -14.09
N ALA A 104 16.38 -0.72 -12.95
CA ALA A 104 15.52 -0.88 -11.79
C ALA A 104 14.10 -0.35 -12.05
N ILE A 105 13.98 0.74 -12.80
CA ILE A 105 12.70 1.30 -13.26
C ILE A 105 11.99 0.28 -14.16
N ALA A 106 12.68 -0.29 -15.15
CA ALA A 106 12.11 -1.31 -16.03
C ALA A 106 11.64 -2.55 -15.28
N ALA A 107 12.44 -3.07 -14.35
CA ALA A 107 12.06 -4.21 -13.51
C ALA A 107 10.85 -3.89 -12.61
N THR A 108 10.75 -2.65 -12.10
CA THR A 108 9.59 -2.19 -11.34
C THR A 108 8.34 -2.09 -12.20
N ALA A 109 8.47 -1.63 -13.44
CA ALA A 109 7.38 -1.56 -14.40
C ALA A 109 6.85 -2.96 -14.76
N GLU A 110 7.75 -3.90 -15.03
CA GLU A 110 7.38 -5.30 -15.30
C GLU A 110 6.57 -5.87 -14.13
N ARG A 111 7.08 -5.75 -12.89
CA ARG A 111 6.40 -6.20 -11.70
C ARG A 111 5.03 -5.53 -11.51
N PHE A 112 4.95 -4.23 -11.71
CA PHE A 112 3.72 -3.46 -11.60
C PHE A 112 2.65 -4.00 -12.54
N TYR A 113 2.96 -4.20 -13.81
CA TYR A 113 2.00 -4.72 -14.79
C TYR A 113 1.61 -6.17 -14.55
N GLN A 114 2.47 -6.96 -13.91
CA GLN A 114 2.12 -8.34 -13.50
C GLN A 114 1.11 -8.38 -12.35
N HIS A 115 1.03 -7.33 -11.51
CA HIS A 115 0.27 -7.39 -10.26
C HIS A 115 -0.83 -6.34 -10.12
N ILE A 116 -0.94 -5.35 -11.02
CA ILE A 116 -1.93 -4.28 -10.90
C ILE A 116 -3.35 -4.73 -11.23
N GLU A 117 -3.53 -5.66 -12.13
CA GLU A 117 -4.84 -6.07 -12.65
C GLU A 117 -5.81 -6.56 -11.57
N PRO A 118 -5.43 -7.46 -10.63
CA PRO A 118 -6.32 -7.87 -9.54
C PRO A 118 -6.73 -6.71 -8.64
N ILE A 119 -5.83 -5.75 -8.38
CA ILE A 119 -6.09 -4.57 -7.55
C ILE A 119 -7.06 -3.63 -8.26
N HIS A 120 -6.86 -3.40 -9.55
CA HIS A 120 -7.73 -2.60 -10.41
C HIS A 120 -9.15 -3.18 -10.45
N HIS A 121 -9.29 -4.45 -10.78
CA HIS A 121 -10.58 -5.14 -10.81
C HIS A 121 -11.30 -5.10 -9.45
N TRP A 122 -10.54 -5.29 -8.36
CA TRP A 122 -11.09 -5.19 -7.01
C TRP A 122 -11.66 -3.78 -6.76
N TYR A 123 -10.90 -2.73 -7.09
CA TYR A 123 -11.31 -1.35 -6.90
C TYR A 123 -12.59 -1.03 -7.69
N GLU A 124 -12.63 -1.33 -9.00
CA GLU A 124 -13.80 -1.09 -9.84
C GLU A 124 -15.05 -1.78 -9.29
N LYS A 125 -14.93 -3.05 -8.94
CA LYS A 125 -16.04 -3.84 -8.39
C LYS A 125 -16.59 -3.23 -7.10
N HIS A 126 -15.76 -2.71 -6.22
CA HIS A 126 -16.19 -2.20 -4.92
C HIS A 126 -16.63 -0.74 -4.99
N ALA A 127 -16.05 0.05 -5.86
CA ALA A 127 -16.49 1.41 -6.17
C ALA A 127 -17.90 1.40 -6.78
N THR A 128 -18.16 0.54 -7.76
CA THR A 128 -19.50 0.39 -8.37
C THR A 128 -20.58 -0.12 -7.39
N ARG A 129 -20.17 -0.80 -6.32
CA ARG A 129 -21.08 -1.23 -5.23
C ARG A 129 -21.36 -0.14 -4.21
N GLY A 130 -20.83 1.07 -4.38
CA GLY A 130 -21.03 2.18 -3.47
C GLY A 130 -20.25 2.08 -2.16
N ASN A 131 -19.14 1.33 -2.12
CA ASN A 131 -18.29 1.29 -0.92
C ASN A 131 -17.75 2.69 -0.61
N HIS A 132 -17.65 2.99 0.68
CA HIS A 132 -17.18 4.28 1.15
C HIS A 132 -15.75 4.57 0.66
N PRO A 133 -15.45 5.76 0.08
CA PRO A 133 -14.15 6.07 -0.51
C PRO A 133 -12.95 5.90 0.41
N LEU A 134 -13.07 6.26 1.69
CA LEU A 134 -11.98 6.06 2.66
C LEU A 134 -11.71 4.57 2.93
N LYS A 135 -12.74 3.72 2.85
CA LYS A 135 -12.56 2.26 2.90
C LYS A 135 -11.83 1.78 1.66
N LEU A 136 -12.22 2.22 0.46
CA LEU A 136 -11.52 1.89 -0.77
C LEU A 136 -10.05 2.32 -0.71
N ALA A 137 -9.77 3.53 -0.24
CA ALA A 137 -8.40 4.04 -0.09
C ALA A 137 -7.56 3.17 0.86
N ALA A 138 -8.11 2.80 2.02
CA ALA A 138 -7.43 1.95 2.99
C ALA A 138 -7.16 0.55 2.43
N GLU A 139 -8.12 -0.06 1.76
CA GLU A 139 -7.98 -1.40 1.19
C GLU A 139 -7.01 -1.45 0.01
N ILE A 140 -6.98 -0.42 -0.83
CA ILE A 140 -5.97 -0.26 -1.88
C ILE A 140 -4.57 -0.12 -1.28
N TYR A 141 -4.42 0.69 -0.22
CA TYR A 141 -3.14 0.81 0.47
C TYR A 141 -2.65 -0.55 1.00
N VAL A 142 -3.53 -1.32 1.65
CA VAL A 142 -3.21 -2.67 2.13
C VAL A 142 -2.82 -3.60 0.98
N SER A 143 -3.55 -3.54 -0.14
CA SER A 143 -3.28 -4.37 -1.33
C SER A 143 -1.92 -4.06 -1.96
N ILE A 144 -1.51 -2.79 -1.99
CA ILE A 144 -0.20 -2.37 -2.52
C ILE A 144 0.94 -2.87 -1.62
N LEU A 145 0.75 -2.86 -0.29
CA LEU A 145 1.75 -3.31 0.68
C LEU A 145 1.76 -4.82 0.90
N GLY A 146 0.66 -5.50 0.56
CA GLY A 146 0.50 -6.94 0.70
C GLY A 146 1.51 -7.74 -0.12
N TYR A 147 1.40 -9.07 -0.06
CA TYR A 147 2.26 -9.94 -0.84
C TYR A 147 1.47 -10.62 -1.97
N PRO A 148 1.99 -10.58 -3.20
CA PRO A 148 3.21 -9.89 -3.67
C PRO A 148 3.03 -8.36 -3.70
N GLN A 149 4.05 -7.62 -3.24
CA GLN A 149 4.00 -6.16 -3.28
C GLN A 149 3.91 -5.66 -4.72
N LEU A 150 3.14 -4.59 -4.93
CA LEU A 150 2.88 -4.04 -6.26
C LEU A 150 4.15 -3.51 -6.94
N TYR A 151 5.01 -2.82 -6.20
CA TYR A 151 6.30 -2.32 -6.68
C TYR A 151 7.45 -3.09 -6.03
N ILE A 152 8.64 -3.05 -6.62
CA ILE A 152 9.85 -3.60 -6.00
C ILE A 152 10.17 -2.85 -4.72
N GLU A 153 10.10 -1.51 -4.77
CA GLU A 153 10.33 -0.62 -3.65
C GLU A 153 9.33 0.54 -3.61
N GLY A 154 9.33 1.31 -2.50
CA GLY A 154 8.49 2.50 -2.34
C GLY A 154 7.01 2.23 -2.12
N ASN A 155 6.60 0.99 -1.90
CA ASN A 155 5.19 0.62 -1.76
C ASN A 155 4.45 1.43 -0.69
N HIS A 156 5.08 1.71 0.47
CA HIS A 156 4.49 2.52 1.53
C HIS A 156 4.21 3.96 1.05
N ARG A 157 5.21 4.65 0.51
CA ARG A 157 5.08 6.04 0.07
C ARG A 157 4.13 6.17 -1.11
N THR A 158 4.29 5.32 -2.13
CA THR A 158 3.43 5.33 -3.31
C THR A 158 1.99 4.91 -2.98
N GLY A 159 1.82 3.87 -2.16
CA GLY A 159 0.50 3.43 -1.70
C GLY A 159 -0.24 4.50 -0.91
N SER A 160 0.46 5.21 -0.01
CA SER A 160 -0.10 6.35 0.71
C SER A 160 -0.57 7.47 -0.24
N LEU A 161 0.21 7.80 -1.27
CA LEU A 161 -0.17 8.81 -2.27
C LEU A 161 -1.38 8.38 -3.11
N ILE A 162 -1.46 7.10 -3.50
CA ILE A 162 -2.61 6.55 -4.23
C ILE A 162 -3.86 6.57 -3.34
N ALA A 163 -3.73 6.19 -2.07
CA ALA A 163 -4.84 6.28 -1.10
C ALA A 163 -5.32 7.72 -0.91
N ASN A 164 -4.40 8.68 -0.84
CA ASN A 164 -4.72 10.11 -0.80
C ASN A 164 -5.37 10.60 -2.10
N TRP A 165 -4.94 10.11 -3.25
CA TRP A 165 -5.61 10.42 -4.53
C TRP A 165 -7.07 9.98 -4.51
N ILE A 166 -7.36 8.73 -4.08
CA ILE A 166 -8.73 8.24 -3.94
C ILE A 166 -9.53 9.13 -2.98
N SER A 167 -8.99 9.43 -1.80
CA SER A 167 -9.67 10.23 -0.78
C SER A 167 -10.03 11.61 -1.33
N VAL A 168 -9.06 12.33 -1.88
CA VAL A 168 -9.26 13.72 -2.36
C VAL A 168 -10.11 13.78 -3.62
N TYR A 169 -10.02 12.76 -4.49
CA TYR A 169 -10.90 12.64 -5.67
C TYR A 169 -12.39 12.58 -5.27
N HIS A 170 -12.68 12.01 -4.12
CA HIS A 170 -14.03 11.93 -3.56
C HIS A 170 -14.35 13.02 -2.51
N GLY A 171 -13.54 14.08 -2.42
CA GLY A 171 -13.79 15.24 -1.56
C GLY A 171 -13.40 15.07 -0.10
N PHE A 172 -12.66 13.98 0.26
CA PHE A 172 -12.17 13.78 1.62
C PHE A 172 -10.78 14.39 1.81
N ALA A 173 -10.47 14.75 3.06
CA ALA A 173 -9.13 15.24 3.42
C ALA A 173 -8.04 14.16 3.22
N PRO A 174 -6.84 14.55 2.78
CA PRO A 174 -5.72 13.63 2.68
C PRO A 174 -5.16 13.27 4.06
N PHE A 175 -4.61 12.06 4.19
CA PHE A 175 -3.82 11.65 5.35
C PHE A 175 -2.32 11.84 5.03
N VAL A 176 -1.76 12.95 5.45
CA VAL A 176 -0.37 13.34 5.19
C VAL A 176 0.48 13.10 6.44
N LEU A 177 1.70 12.61 6.24
CA LEU A 177 2.67 12.47 7.34
C LEU A 177 2.94 13.81 8.02
N SER A 178 2.83 13.83 9.35
CA SER A 178 3.19 14.93 10.23
C SER A 178 3.97 14.41 11.43
N ALA A 179 4.62 15.29 12.19
CA ALA A 179 5.29 14.90 13.42
C ALA A 179 4.33 14.26 14.43
N ASP A 180 3.09 14.79 14.53
CA ASP A 180 2.10 14.31 15.50
C ASP A 180 1.49 12.96 15.12
N ASN A 181 1.42 12.62 13.82
CA ASN A 181 0.77 11.40 13.36
C ASN A 181 1.74 10.32 12.88
N ALA A 182 3.04 10.50 13.04
CA ALA A 182 4.07 9.60 12.49
C ALA A 182 3.86 8.13 12.91
N ILE A 183 3.48 7.88 14.16
CA ILE A 183 3.16 6.54 14.65
C ILE A 183 1.99 5.94 13.88
N ALA A 184 0.89 6.67 13.77
CA ALA A 184 -0.31 6.22 13.05
C ALA A 184 -0.04 6.05 11.54
N TYR A 185 0.92 6.81 10.99
CA TYR A 185 1.32 6.72 9.59
C TYR A 185 2.17 5.48 9.28
N PHE A 186 3.10 5.11 10.17
CA PHE A 186 4.05 4.01 9.92
C PHE A 186 3.61 2.66 10.47
N ALA A 187 2.90 2.61 11.61
CA ALA A 187 2.51 1.37 12.26
C ALA A 187 1.74 0.39 11.35
N PRO A 188 0.70 0.82 10.58
CA PRO A 188 -0.04 -0.09 9.72
C PRO A 188 0.84 -0.80 8.69
N SER A 189 1.83 -0.10 8.12
CA SER A 189 2.72 -0.70 7.12
C SER A 189 3.62 -1.78 7.71
N THR A 190 4.00 -1.65 8.97
CA THR A 190 4.80 -2.65 9.70
C THR A 190 3.97 -3.90 9.98
N GLU A 191 2.74 -3.72 10.44
CA GLU A 191 1.81 -4.81 10.72
C GLU A 191 1.47 -5.60 9.45
N ILE A 192 1.11 -4.91 8.36
CA ILE A 192 0.80 -5.53 7.06
C ILE A 192 1.98 -6.38 6.57
N LYS A 193 3.20 -5.84 6.62
CA LYS A 193 4.40 -6.56 6.18
C LYS A 193 4.76 -7.74 7.10
N SER A 194 4.58 -7.57 8.39
CA SER A 194 4.82 -8.63 9.37
C SER A 194 3.87 -9.80 9.13
N PHE A 195 2.59 -9.50 8.99
CA PHE A 195 1.57 -10.50 8.71
C PHE A 195 1.81 -11.24 7.39
N ALA A 196 2.11 -10.51 6.30
CA ALA A 196 2.39 -11.12 5.00
C ALA A 196 3.60 -12.08 5.05
N ARG A 197 4.63 -11.75 5.84
CA ARG A 197 5.80 -12.63 6.08
C ARG A 197 5.43 -13.88 6.87
N GLN A 198 4.63 -13.72 7.92
CA GLN A 198 4.19 -14.85 8.77
C GLN A 198 3.31 -15.81 7.96
N LEU A 199 2.36 -15.30 7.19
CA LEU A 199 1.51 -16.10 6.32
C LEU A 199 2.34 -16.89 5.29
N ARG A 200 3.33 -16.24 4.65
CA ARG A 200 4.23 -16.91 3.73
C ARG A 200 5.04 -18.03 4.39
N ALA A 201 5.60 -17.75 5.57
CA ALA A 201 6.36 -18.76 6.31
C ALA A 201 5.48 -19.95 6.69
N TRP A 202 4.25 -19.70 7.12
CA TRP A 202 3.28 -20.73 7.45
C TRP A 202 2.88 -21.58 6.23
N VAL A 203 2.56 -20.94 5.09
CA VAL A 203 2.24 -21.63 3.83
C VAL A 203 3.42 -22.48 3.37
N MET A 204 4.64 -21.96 3.43
CA MET A 204 5.85 -22.74 3.08
C MET A 204 6.05 -23.94 4.01
N ALA A 205 5.84 -23.78 5.32
CA ALA A 205 5.90 -24.87 6.28
C ALA A 205 4.86 -25.95 5.99
N MET A 206 3.62 -25.57 5.66
CA MET A 206 2.57 -26.51 5.22
C MET A 206 2.98 -27.30 3.97
N PHE A 207 3.53 -26.63 2.95
CA PHE A 207 4.02 -27.30 1.74
C PHE A 207 5.20 -28.26 2.03
N MET A 208 6.09 -27.90 2.92
CA MET A 208 7.19 -28.78 3.33
C MET A 208 6.68 -29.96 4.15
N ALA A 209 5.74 -29.75 5.06
CA ALA A 209 5.13 -30.84 5.85
C ALA A 209 4.29 -31.79 4.99
N SER A 210 3.64 -31.31 3.93
CA SER A 210 2.86 -32.17 3.02
C SER A 210 3.74 -33.09 2.15
N ARG A 211 5.02 -32.78 2.01
CA ARG A 211 6.01 -33.64 1.31
C ARG A 211 6.65 -34.68 2.21
N SER A 212 6.63 -34.49 3.53
CA SER A 212 7.05 -35.51 4.50
C SER A 212 5.80 -36.19 5.04
N SER A 213 5.73 -37.50 5.02
CA SER A 213 4.60 -38.34 5.45
C SER A 213 4.28 -38.26 6.96
N PHE A 214 4.31 -37.06 7.54
CA PHE A 214 4.01 -36.81 8.95
C PHE A 214 2.55 -36.37 9.15
N GLN A 215 1.92 -36.85 10.24
CA GLN A 215 0.51 -36.72 10.57
C GLN A 215 -0.01 -35.27 10.50
N ARG A 216 -1.02 -35.07 9.66
CA ARG A 216 -1.56 -33.74 9.23
C ARG A 216 -2.27 -32.93 10.33
N GLU A 217 -2.70 -33.55 11.44
CA GLU A 217 -3.60 -32.87 12.39
C GLU A 217 -2.86 -32.11 13.50
N GLU A 218 -1.69 -32.54 13.93
CA GLU A 218 -0.97 -31.87 15.02
C GLU A 218 -0.23 -30.59 14.62
N ILE A 219 0.15 -30.43 13.36
CA ILE A 219 0.91 -29.27 12.88
C ILE A 219 -0.01 -28.04 12.72
N LEU A 220 -1.29 -28.25 12.44
CA LEU A 220 -2.28 -27.16 12.23
C LEU A 220 -2.62 -26.42 13.53
N LEU A 221 -2.52 -27.06 14.68
CA LEU A 221 -2.95 -26.48 15.97
C LEU A 221 -1.81 -25.82 16.76
N LEU A 222 -0.55 -26.18 16.51
CA LEU A 222 0.59 -25.76 17.34
C LEU A 222 1.35 -24.52 16.85
N SER A 223 1.04 -23.98 15.66
CA SER A 223 1.88 -22.96 15.03
C SER A 223 1.24 -21.58 14.82
N LEU A 224 -0.01 -21.37 15.20
CA LEU A 224 -0.64 -20.05 15.09
C LEU A 224 -0.53 -19.29 16.40
N PRO A 225 0.11 -18.10 16.44
CA PRO A 225 0.06 -17.23 17.60
C PRO A 225 -1.38 -16.85 17.94
N HIS A 226 -1.75 -16.86 19.23
CA HIS A 226 -3.13 -16.59 19.70
C HIS A 226 -3.75 -15.27 19.17
N HIS A 227 -2.94 -14.26 18.86
CA HIS A 227 -3.41 -12.99 18.31
C HIS A 227 -3.80 -13.08 16.81
N ILE A 228 -3.43 -14.14 16.11
CA ILE A 228 -3.86 -14.37 14.70
C ILE A 228 -5.31 -14.83 14.65
N PHE A 229 -5.80 -15.54 15.68
CA PHE A 229 -7.20 -16.01 15.75
C PHE A 229 -8.23 -14.88 15.80
N ILE A 230 -7.91 -13.76 16.48
CA ILE A 230 -8.82 -12.60 16.58
C ILE A 230 -8.86 -11.81 15.27
N SER A 231 -7.83 -11.93 14.44
CA SER A 231 -7.71 -11.24 13.14
C SER A 231 -8.25 -12.07 11.97
N LEU A 232 -8.33 -13.39 12.09
CA LEU A 232 -8.75 -14.30 11.01
C LEU A 232 -10.19 -14.05 10.56
N ASP A 233 -11.13 -13.76 11.46
CA ASP A 233 -12.51 -13.44 11.09
C ASP A 233 -12.61 -12.15 10.27
N LYS A 234 -11.79 -11.15 10.57
CA LYS A 234 -11.70 -9.91 9.78
C LYS A 234 -10.92 -10.11 8.48
N MET A 235 -9.95 -11.03 8.49
CA MET A 235 -9.08 -11.31 7.35
C MET A 235 -9.65 -12.31 6.36
N LEU A 236 -10.43 -13.30 6.78
CA LEU A 236 -11.18 -14.19 5.89
C LEU A 236 -12.09 -13.40 4.95
N TYR A 237 -12.60 -12.28 5.39
CA TYR A 237 -13.41 -11.37 4.55
C TYR A 237 -12.56 -10.66 3.46
N PHE A 238 -11.28 -10.42 3.76
CA PHE A 238 -10.35 -9.70 2.89
C PHE A 238 -9.67 -10.61 1.84
N TRP A 239 -9.38 -11.86 2.25
CA TRP A 239 -8.60 -12.82 1.44
C TRP A 239 -9.44 -13.94 0.85
N TYR A 240 -10.73 -13.91 1.04
CA TYR A 240 -11.65 -14.92 0.50
C TYR A 240 -11.48 -15.19 -1.02
N PRO A 241 -11.18 -14.21 -1.88
CA PRO A 241 -10.89 -14.50 -3.30
C PRO A 241 -9.60 -15.32 -3.49
N LEU A 242 -8.54 -15.05 -2.70
CA LEU A 242 -7.27 -15.77 -2.79
C LEU A 242 -7.39 -17.20 -2.24
N PHE A 243 -8.13 -17.38 -1.15
CA PHE A 243 -8.42 -18.71 -0.59
C PHE A 243 -9.34 -19.54 -1.47
N ARG A 244 -10.18 -18.91 -2.28
CA ARG A 244 -11.04 -19.63 -3.24
C ARG A 244 -10.22 -20.32 -4.33
N GLU A 245 -9.13 -19.75 -4.76
CA GLU A 245 -8.21 -20.38 -5.70
C GLU A 245 -7.33 -21.46 -5.03
N LEU A 246 -6.98 -21.28 -3.77
CA LEU A 246 -6.26 -22.31 -2.98
C LEU A 246 -7.12 -23.54 -2.67
N LYS A 247 -8.46 -23.41 -2.65
CA LYS A 247 -9.36 -24.58 -2.48
C LYS A 247 -9.24 -25.59 -3.63
N PHE A 248 -8.82 -25.18 -4.81
CA PHE A 248 -8.59 -26.11 -5.92
C PHE A 248 -7.34 -26.99 -5.76
N ILE A 249 -6.47 -26.66 -4.82
CA ILE A 249 -5.21 -27.41 -4.58
C ILE A 249 -5.36 -28.41 -3.42
N ILE A 250 -6.45 -28.36 -2.66
CA ILE A 250 -6.65 -29.14 -1.41
C ILE A 250 -7.76 -30.21 -1.53
N LEU A 251 -8.31 -30.49 -2.70
CA LEU A 251 -9.24 -31.60 -2.84
C LEU A 251 -8.51 -32.92 -3.16
N PRO A 252 -8.81 -33.99 -2.42
CA PRO A 252 -8.08 -35.24 -2.47
C PRO A 252 -8.48 -36.09 -3.68
N VAL A 253 -7.55 -36.89 -4.10
CA VAL A 253 -7.80 -38.16 -4.77
C VAL A 253 -8.40 -39.13 -3.78
#